data_5236b9107d74c16e926adf5ad2db234e
#
_entry.id   5236b9107d74c16e926adf5ad2db234e
#
_cell.length_a   1.000
_cell.length_b   1.000
_cell.length_c   1.000
_cell.angle_alpha   90.00
_cell.angle_beta   90.00
_cell.angle_gamma   90.00
#
_symmetry.space_group_name_H-M   'P 1'
#
loop_
_entity.id
_entity.type
_entity.pdbx_description
1 polymer ?
#
loop_
_entity_poly.entity_id
_entity_poly.type
_entity_poly.pdbx_seq_one_letter_code
_entity_poly.pdbx_strand_id
1 'polypeptide(L)'
;MAYLADTHVLLWASEEPEKLSKKARKALEDGARPVWFSIASVWEVAVKIRLKKLKLDGSITEWVRALQSHGFQLLPIQPSHTETVSVLPLHHRDPFDRLLIAQAMGEDLEVITRDRAFNRYPINVVW
;
A
#
# COMPACT_ATOMS: atom_id res chain seq x y z
N MET A 1 0.65 -3.91 16.46
CA MET A 1 1.27 -3.29 15.29
C MET A 1 0.39 -3.50 14.05
N ALA A 2 0.26 -2.49 13.24
CA ALA A 2 -0.61 -2.54 12.07
C ALA A 2 0.20 -2.73 10.78
N TYR A 3 -0.49 -3.04 9.69
CA TYR A 3 0.11 -3.21 8.37
C TYR A 3 -0.29 -2.08 7.44
N LEU A 4 0.59 -1.76 6.50
CA LEU A 4 0.30 -0.94 5.32
C LEU A 4 0.48 -1.83 4.09
N ALA A 5 -0.58 -2.04 3.33
CA ALA A 5 -0.49 -2.82 2.10
C ALA A 5 -0.08 -1.92 0.93
N ASP A 6 0.89 -2.35 0.12
CA ASP A 6 1.26 -1.59 -1.05
C ASP A 6 0.19 -1.72 -2.15
N THR A 7 0.31 -0.90 -3.19
CA THR A 7 -0.69 -0.82 -4.25
C THR A 7 -0.91 -2.15 -4.97
N HIS A 8 0.16 -2.87 -5.31
CA HIS A 8 0.04 -4.16 -6.00
C HIS A 8 -0.62 -5.21 -5.11
N VAL A 9 -0.29 -5.22 -3.83
CA VAL A 9 -0.92 -6.15 -2.86
C VAL A 9 -2.42 -5.90 -2.78
N LEU A 10 -2.85 -4.65 -2.74
CA LEU A 10 -4.28 -4.30 -2.74
C LEU A 10 -4.99 -4.79 -4.00
N LEU A 11 -4.36 -4.59 -5.16
CA LEU A 11 -4.92 -5.03 -6.44
C LEU A 11 -4.98 -6.56 -6.52
N TRP A 12 -3.92 -7.24 -6.13
CA TRP A 12 -3.90 -8.71 -6.15
C TRP A 12 -4.91 -9.30 -5.17
N ALA A 13 -5.05 -8.71 -3.98
CA ALA A 13 -6.04 -9.18 -3.01
C ALA A 13 -7.46 -9.13 -3.58
N SER A 14 -7.76 -8.14 -4.41
CA SER A 14 -9.08 -7.97 -5.03
C SER A 14 -9.28 -8.86 -6.25
N GLU A 15 -8.26 -9.00 -7.10
CA GLU A 15 -8.43 -9.55 -8.45
C GLU A 15 -7.62 -10.81 -8.72
N GLU A 16 -6.44 -10.96 -8.11
CA GLU A 16 -5.52 -12.06 -8.37
C GLU A 16 -4.89 -12.57 -7.07
N PRO A 17 -5.70 -13.08 -6.12
CA PRO A 17 -5.18 -13.46 -4.78
C PRO A 17 -4.11 -14.54 -4.83
N GLU A 18 -4.03 -15.34 -5.89
CA GLU A 18 -2.99 -16.35 -6.08
C GLU A 18 -1.59 -15.76 -6.22
N LYS A 19 -1.47 -14.47 -6.52
CA LYS A 19 -0.17 -13.77 -6.57
C LYS A 19 0.38 -13.40 -5.21
N LEU A 20 -0.45 -13.47 -4.17
CA LEU A 20 -0.02 -13.19 -2.80
C LEU A 20 0.74 -14.37 -2.22
N SER A 21 1.83 -14.09 -1.50
CA SER A 21 2.50 -15.13 -0.71
C SER A 21 1.59 -15.60 0.43
N LYS A 22 1.90 -16.76 1.01
CA LYS A 22 1.15 -17.26 2.17
C LYS A 22 1.21 -16.28 3.34
N LYS A 23 2.38 -15.67 3.59
CA LYS A 23 2.56 -14.67 4.64
C LYS A 23 1.72 -13.42 4.39
N ALA A 24 1.75 -12.90 3.16
CA ALA A 24 0.97 -11.72 2.80
C ALA A 24 -0.52 -11.98 2.95
N ARG A 25 -1.00 -13.11 2.45
CA ARG A 25 -2.40 -13.50 2.58
C ARG A 25 -2.83 -13.61 4.05
N LYS A 26 -2.00 -14.27 4.86
CA LYS A 26 -2.29 -14.40 6.29
C LYS A 26 -2.35 -13.04 6.97
N ALA A 27 -1.42 -12.13 6.66
CA ALA A 27 -1.41 -10.78 7.23
C ALA A 27 -2.70 -10.01 6.87
N LEU A 28 -3.16 -10.14 5.64
CA LEU A 28 -4.39 -9.47 5.20
C LEU A 28 -5.65 -10.05 5.82
N GLU A 29 -5.67 -11.35 6.13
CA GLU A 29 -6.84 -12.08 6.63
C GLU A 29 -6.90 -12.18 8.15
N ASP A 30 -5.80 -11.93 8.84
CA ASP A 30 -5.63 -12.20 10.29
C ASP A 30 -6.50 -11.28 11.11
N GLY A 31 -7.26 -10.45 10.87
CA GLY A 31 -8.15 -9.65 11.73
C GLY A 31 -7.58 -9.17 13.07
N ALA A 32 -6.48 -9.73 13.56
CA ALA A 32 -5.84 -9.34 14.81
C ALA A 32 -5.10 -8.01 14.71
N ARG A 33 -4.63 -7.66 13.52
CA ARG A 33 -3.90 -6.42 13.26
C ARG A 33 -4.61 -5.63 12.17
N PRO A 34 -4.82 -4.32 12.36
CA PRO A 34 -5.39 -3.48 11.31
C PRO A 34 -4.55 -3.49 10.03
N VAL A 35 -5.21 -3.45 8.90
CA VAL A 35 -4.56 -3.25 7.60
C VAL A 35 -4.98 -1.89 7.06
N TRP A 36 -3.99 -1.06 6.76
CA TRP A 36 -4.19 0.26 6.18
C TRP A 36 -3.87 0.24 4.69
N PHE A 37 -4.56 1.05 3.93
CA PHE A 37 -4.20 1.37 2.56
C PHE A 37 -4.12 2.88 2.39
N SER A 38 -3.10 3.35 1.68
CA SER A 38 -2.82 4.77 1.55
C SER A 38 -3.66 5.41 0.46
N ILE A 39 -4.06 6.67 0.67
CA ILE A 39 -4.63 7.48 -0.40
C ILE A 39 -3.63 7.64 -1.57
N ALA A 40 -2.32 7.52 -1.30
CA ALA A 40 -1.30 7.49 -2.35
C ALA A 40 -1.51 6.32 -3.31
N SER A 41 -1.90 5.14 -2.80
CA SER A 41 -2.21 3.98 -3.63
C SER A 41 -3.46 4.20 -4.49
N VAL A 42 -4.47 4.84 -3.93
CA VAL A 42 -5.68 5.20 -4.66
C VAL A 42 -5.35 6.17 -5.80
N TRP A 43 -4.51 7.16 -5.52
CA TRP A 43 -4.03 8.11 -6.51
C TRP A 43 -3.20 7.42 -7.60
N GLU A 44 -2.30 6.52 -7.22
CA GLU A 44 -1.51 5.74 -8.19
C GLU A 44 -2.41 4.96 -9.14
N VAL A 45 -3.43 4.30 -8.62
CA VAL A 45 -4.42 3.57 -9.43
C VAL A 45 -5.12 4.52 -10.41
N ALA A 46 -5.55 5.69 -9.95
CA ALA A 46 -6.19 6.69 -10.80
C ALA A 46 -5.28 7.13 -11.95
N VAL A 47 -4.01 7.41 -11.66
CA VAL A 47 -3.01 7.79 -12.68
C VAL A 47 -2.82 6.67 -13.70
N LYS A 48 -2.68 5.43 -13.24
CA LYS A 48 -2.47 4.27 -14.12
C LYS A 48 -3.68 3.95 -14.98
N ILE A 49 -4.88 4.13 -14.46
CA ILE A 49 -6.11 4.00 -15.26
C ILE A 49 -6.12 5.05 -16.38
N ARG A 50 -5.81 6.29 -16.06
CA ARG A 50 -5.77 7.38 -17.06
C ARG A 50 -4.76 7.11 -18.15
N LEU A 51 -3.62 6.49 -17.81
CA LEU A 51 -2.57 6.12 -18.76
C LEU A 51 -2.83 4.78 -19.46
N LYS A 52 -3.98 4.16 -19.22
CA LYS A 52 -4.36 2.85 -19.78
C LYS A 52 -3.39 1.72 -19.42
N LYS A 53 -2.73 1.82 -18.26
CA LYS A 53 -1.82 0.79 -17.74
C LYS A 53 -2.50 -0.15 -16.75
N LEU A 54 -3.71 0.18 -16.34
CA LEU A 54 -4.47 -0.57 -15.35
C LEU A 54 -5.96 -0.47 -15.65
N LYS A 55 -6.69 -1.56 -15.41
CA LYS A 55 -8.16 -1.58 -15.42
C LYS A 55 -8.65 -2.08 -14.07
N LEU A 56 -9.69 -1.42 -13.55
CA LEU A 56 -10.49 -1.94 -12.43
C LEU A 56 -11.82 -2.43 -12.97
N ASP A 57 -12.37 -3.44 -12.29
CA ASP A 57 -13.76 -3.84 -12.50
C ASP A 57 -14.64 -2.89 -11.67
N GLY A 58 -15.18 -1.89 -12.31
CA GLY A 58 -15.94 -0.83 -11.67
C GLY A 58 -15.14 0.44 -11.43
N SER A 59 -15.68 1.35 -10.63
CA SER A 59 -15.07 2.64 -10.36
C SER A 59 -14.04 2.57 -9.23
N ILE A 60 -13.18 3.59 -9.13
CA ILE A 60 -12.24 3.74 -8.01
C ILE A 60 -13.00 3.84 -6.69
N THR A 61 -14.11 4.57 -6.66
CA THR A 61 -14.94 4.70 -5.46
C THR A 61 -15.48 3.35 -5.00
N GLU A 62 -15.95 2.53 -5.94
CA GLU A 62 -16.41 1.18 -5.63
C GLU A 62 -15.30 0.30 -5.09
N TRP A 63 -14.10 0.39 -5.68
CA TRP A 63 -12.93 -0.35 -5.22
C TRP A 63 -12.55 0.05 -3.80
N VAL A 64 -12.49 1.35 -3.49
CA VAL A 64 -12.20 1.84 -2.14
C VAL A 64 -13.24 1.35 -1.13
N ARG A 65 -14.53 1.41 -1.49
CA ARG A 65 -15.60 0.89 -0.63
C ARG A 65 -15.47 -0.60 -0.37
N ALA A 66 -15.07 -1.37 -1.38
CA ALA A 66 -14.83 -2.80 -1.22
C ALA A 66 -13.68 -3.08 -0.25
N LEU A 67 -12.58 -2.35 -0.35
CA LEU A 67 -11.47 -2.46 0.61
C LEU A 67 -11.94 -2.15 2.02
N GLN A 68 -12.70 -1.10 2.20
CA GLN A 68 -13.22 -0.70 3.51
C GLN A 68 -14.23 -1.72 4.07
N SER A 69 -15.04 -2.32 3.22
CA SER A 69 -16.00 -3.35 3.66
C SER A 69 -15.30 -4.64 4.10
N HIS A 70 -14.09 -4.89 3.62
CA HIS A 70 -13.25 -5.99 4.10
C HIS A 70 -12.49 -5.65 5.39
N GLY A 71 -12.70 -4.46 5.93
CA GLY A 71 -12.08 -4.02 7.17
C GLY A 71 -10.78 -3.25 7.00
N PHE A 72 -10.33 -3.01 5.77
CA PHE A 72 -9.13 -2.19 5.53
C PHE A 72 -9.46 -0.72 5.78
N GLN A 73 -8.49 0.01 6.34
CA GLN A 73 -8.68 1.40 6.72
C GLN A 73 -7.88 2.31 5.81
N LEU A 74 -8.48 3.43 5.42
CA LEU A 74 -7.82 4.42 4.57
C LEU A 74 -6.87 5.29 5.38
N LEU A 75 -5.60 5.35 4.95
CA LEU A 75 -4.57 6.18 5.56
C LEU A 75 -4.40 7.46 4.75
N PRO A 76 -4.74 8.63 5.33
CA PRO A 76 -4.54 9.89 4.64
C PRO A 76 -3.06 10.30 4.64
N ILE A 77 -2.68 11.15 3.70
CA ILE A 77 -1.35 11.73 3.63
C ILE A 77 -1.30 12.98 4.52
N GLN A 78 -0.33 13.01 5.45
CA GLN A 78 -0.10 14.15 6.32
C GLN A 78 1.11 14.96 5.84
N PRO A 79 1.21 16.25 6.18
CA PRO A 79 2.40 17.05 5.88
C PRO A 79 3.70 16.41 6.38
N SER A 80 3.68 15.77 7.56
CA SER A 80 4.83 15.05 8.11
C SER A 80 5.32 13.93 7.19
N HIS A 81 4.43 13.26 6.47
CA HIS A 81 4.81 12.24 5.51
C HIS A 81 5.59 12.83 4.34
N THR A 82 5.18 13.99 3.85
CA THR A 82 5.87 14.67 2.76
C THR A 82 7.23 15.21 3.19
N GLU A 83 7.36 15.69 4.42
CA GLU A 83 8.66 16.07 4.97
C GLU A 83 9.63 14.89 5.00
N THR A 84 9.17 13.74 5.43
CA THR A 84 10.00 12.52 5.42
C THR A 84 10.46 12.19 4.00
N VAL A 85 9.55 12.26 3.02
CA VAL A 85 9.91 12.01 1.60
C VAL A 85 11.01 12.97 1.15
N SER A 86 10.98 14.23 1.59
CA SER A 86 11.94 15.25 1.15
C SER A 86 13.39 14.94 1.52
N VAL A 87 13.60 14.12 2.55
CA VAL A 87 14.94 13.72 3.03
C VAL A 87 15.19 12.23 2.91
N LEU A 88 14.26 11.48 2.35
CA LEU A 88 14.37 10.03 2.24
C LEU A 88 15.48 9.63 1.25
N PRO A 89 16.39 8.70 1.60
CA PRO A 89 17.40 8.22 0.65
C PRO A 89 16.78 7.68 -0.64
N LEU A 90 17.50 7.85 -1.75
CA LEU A 90 17.01 7.47 -3.08
C LEU A 90 17.31 6.00 -3.42
N HIS A 91 16.91 5.08 -2.56
CA HIS A 91 16.97 3.64 -2.84
C HIS A 91 15.82 3.18 -3.75
N HIS A 92 14.72 3.90 -3.73
CA HIS A 92 13.54 3.66 -4.55
C HIS A 92 13.22 4.94 -5.33
N ARG A 93 12.87 4.82 -6.61
CA ARG A 93 12.61 5.99 -7.48
C ARG A 93 11.13 6.30 -7.64
N ASP A 94 10.26 5.32 -7.43
CA ASP A 94 8.83 5.51 -7.61
C ASP A 94 8.27 6.45 -6.53
N PRO A 95 7.68 7.59 -6.90
CA PRO A 95 7.20 8.57 -5.93
C PRO A 95 6.05 8.05 -5.08
N PHE A 96 5.19 7.18 -5.61
CA PHE A 96 4.10 6.60 -4.82
C PHE A 96 4.65 5.68 -3.74
N ASP A 97 5.60 4.81 -4.10
CA ASP A 97 6.22 3.89 -3.14
C ASP A 97 7.05 4.63 -2.10
N ARG A 98 7.73 5.70 -2.48
CA ARG A 98 8.47 6.55 -1.54
C ARG A 98 7.53 7.16 -0.50
N LEU A 99 6.34 7.54 -0.90
CA LEU A 99 5.34 8.08 0.03
C LEU A 99 4.80 6.99 0.97
N LEU A 100 4.58 5.77 0.46
CA LEU A 100 4.21 4.63 1.31
C LEU A 100 5.28 4.34 2.36
N ILE A 101 6.56 4.37 1.96
CA ILE A 101 7.68 4.16 2.86
C ILE A 101 7.69 5.24 3.96
N ALA A 102 7.50 6.49 3.58
CA ALA A 102 7.44 7.60 4.54
C ALA A 102 6.27 7.45 5.52
N GLN A 103 5.11 7.00 5.04
CA GLN A 103 3.96 6.74 5.89
C GLN A 103 4.22 5.58 6.86
N ALA A 104 4.82 4.50 6.38
CA ALA A 104 5.17 3.37 7.22
C ALA A 104 6.15 3.77 8.33
N MET A 105 7.13 4.59 8.00
CA MET A 105 8.08 5.11 9.00
C MET A 105 7.39 6.02 10.02
N GLY A 106 6.56 6.94 9.56
CA GLY A 106 5.90 7.92 10.42
C GLY A 106 4.83 7.32 11.32
N GLU A 107 4.12 6.30 10.84
CA GLU A 107 3.00 5.67 11.55
C GLU A 107 3.41 4.34 12.20
N ASP A 108 4.67 3.94 12.10
CA ASP A 108 5.19 2.69 12.65
C ASP A 108 4.42 1.47 12.14
N LEU A 109 4.32 1.34 10.81
CA LEU A 109 3.60 0.26 10.15
C LEU A 109 4.57 -0.73 9.52
N GLU A 110 4.21 -2.01 9.54
CA GLU A 110 4.86 -3.02 8.71
C GLU A 110 4.26 -2.96 7.31
N VAL A 111 5.08 -3.07 6.28
CA VAL A 111 4.61 -2.98 4.89
C VAL A 111 4.45 -4.37 4.29
N ILE A 112 3.27 -4.66 3.77
CA ILE A 112 3.02 -5.87 2.99
C ILE A 112 3.34 -5.53 1.55
N THR A 113 4.45 -6.06 1.03
CA THR A 113 4.91 -5.81 -0.34
C THR A 113 5.82 -6.91 -0.84
N ARG A 114 5.76 -7.18 -2.14
CA ARG A 114 6.70 -8.05 -2.83
C ARG A 114 7.97 -7.32 -3.25
N ASP A 115 7.95 -5.99 -3.30
CA ASP A 115 9.06 -5.18 -3.80
C ASP A 115 10.21 -5.14 -2.80
N ARG A 116 11.34 -5.74 -3.17
CA ARG A 116 12.53 -5.83 -2.31
C ARG A 116 13.20 -4.48 -2.06
N ALA A 117 12.94 -3.48 -2.89
CA ALA A 117 13.51 -2.15 -2.67
C ALA A 117 13.04 -1.54 -1.35
N PHE A 118 11.87 -1.92 -0.85
CA PHE A 118 11.38 -1.48 0.45
C PHE A 118 12.30 -1.92 1.61
N ASN A 119 13.01 -3.04 1.46
CA ASN A 119 13.93 -3.55 2.50
C ASN A 119 15.16 -2.65 2.70
N ARG A 120 15.41 -1.72 1.81
CA ARG A 120 16.54 -0.77 1.95
C ARG A 120 16.24 0.39 2.89
N TYR A 121 15.04 0.45 3.41
CA TYR A 121 14.60 1.49 4.34
C TYR A 121 14.36 0.88 5.73
N PRO A 122 14.39 1.70 6.79
CA PRO A 122 14.22 1.20 8.18
C PRO A 122 12.74 0.89 8.49
N ILE A 123 12.17 -0.03 7.75
CA ILE A 123 10.79 -0.52 7.90
C ILE A 123 10.80 -2.04 7.87
N ASN A 124 9.81 -2.66 8.49
CA ASN A 124 9.62 -4.11 8.42
C ASN A 124 8.74 -4.45 7.22
N VAL A 125 9.15 -5.45 6.45
CA VAL A 125 8.46 -5.90 5.26
C VAL A 125 7.93 -7.31 5.47
N VAL A 126 6.71 -7.54 5.04
CA VAL A 126 6.04 -8.85 5.07
C VAL A 126 5.78 -9.31 3.65
N TRP A 127 6.32 -10.50 3.35
CA TRP A 127 6.03 -11.16 2.07
C TRP A 127 6.29 -12.66 2.12
#